data_4440e2122a0aaca2f418d2f5c6c940d8
#
_entry.id   4440e2122a0aaca2f418d2f5c6c940d8
#
_cell.length_a   1.000
_cell.length_b   1.000
_cell.length_c   1.000
_cell.angle_alpha   90.00
_cell.angle_beta   90.00
_cell.angle_gamma   90.00
#
_symmetry.space_group_name_H-M   'P 1'
#
loop_
_entity.id
_entity.type
_entity.pdbx_description
1 polymer ?
#
loop_
_entity_poly.entity_id
_entity_poly.type
_entity_poly.pdbx_seq_one_letter_code
_entity_poly.pdbx_strand_id
1 'polypeptide(L)'
;MRLQFKIILFVLLILPNAVCASTENEEHHHWQQSPHHLSLLVATTNTDEHGDAFTLGVDYEYRVNDFLGIGLVAEYAFGDIEAFTYLAVADLHITNNFIAQVGPGVEFFDGEEIPVARVGLLYEFELSGLTLSPQLHYDYHHDHDDAIVAGLAIGIAF
;
A
#
# COMPACT_ATOMS: atom_id res chain seq x y z
N MET A 1 -30.58 9.35 -1.40
CA MET A 1 -29.37 8.98 -2.15
C MET A 1 -28.67 10.29 -2.53
N ARG A 2 -27.77 10.77 -1.67
CA ARG A 2 -26.93 11.96 -1.93
C ARG A 2 -25.48 11.52 -1.75
N LEU A 3 -24.89 11.17 -2.86
CA LEU A 3 -23.48 10.81 -3.00
C LEU A 3 -22.64 12.06 -2.61
N GLN A 4 -21.96 12.00 -1.46
CA GLN A 4 -21.01 13.03 -1.05
C GLN A 4 -19.64 12.73 -1.70
N PHE A 5 -19.55 13.02 -3.00
CA PHE A 5 -18.28 13.03 -3.74
C PHE A 5 -17.47 14.29 -3.34
N LYS A 6 -16.80 14.30 -2.20
CA LYS A 6 -16.04 15.49 -1.77
C LYS A 6 -14.58 15.30 -1.37
N ILE A 7 -14.02 14.10 -1.42
CA ILE A 7 -12.63 13.91 -0.91
C ILE A 7 -11.65 13.32 -1.95
N ILE A 8 -12.04 13.05 -3.18
CA ILE A 8 -11.12 12.46 -4.20
C ILE A 8 -10.30 13.51 -4.97
N LEU A 9 -10.37 14.80 -4.65
CA LEU A 9 -9.74 15.85 -5.48
C LEU A 9 -8.44 16.43 -4.91
N PHE A 10 -7.72 15.78 -4.00
CA PHE A 10 -6.51 16.40 -3.43
C PHE A 10 -5.18 15.68 -3.66
N VAL A 11 -5.17 14.51 -4.29
CA VAL A 11 -3.92 13.74 -4.52
C VAL A 11 -3.34 13.90 -5.94
N LEU A 12 -4.04 14.57 -6.85
CA LEU A 12 -3.63 14.61 -8.27
C LEU A 12 -2.93 15.90 -8.73
N LEU A 13 -2.32 16.69 -7.87
CA LEU A 13 -1.75 18.00 -8.27
C LEU A 13 -0.37 18.29 -7.70
N ILE A 14 0.54 17.30 -7.67
CA ILE A 14 1.98 17.58 -7.58
C ILE A 14 2.72 16.66 -8.56
N LEU A 15 2.67 16.97 -9.84
CA LEU A 15 3.67 16.55 -10.80
C LEU A 15 4.71 17.67 -10.92
N PRO A 16 5.90 17.56 -10.33
CA PRO A 16 7.01 18.42 -10.70
C PRO A 16 7.47 17.98 -12.09
N ASN A 17 7.39 18.88 -13.07
CA ASN A 17 8.13 18.74 -14.32
C ASN A 17 9.62 18.76 -14.02
N ALA A 18 10.23 17.62 -13.75
CA ALA A 18 11.64 17.46 -13.75
C ALA A 18 12.10 17.29 -15.21
N VAL A 19 12.44 18.41 -15.85
CA VAL A 19 13.29 18.40 -17.04
C VAL A 19 14.66 17.95 -16.56
N CYS A 20 14.99 16.69 -16.77
CA CYS A 20 16.34 16.19 -16.57
C CYS A 20 17.08 16.24 -17.89
N ALA A 21 18.07 17.15 -17.97
CA ALA A 21 19.07 17.15 -19.02
C ALA A 21 19.96 15.91 -18.87
N SER A 22 20.04 15.15 -19.93
CA SER A 22 20.90 13.98 -20.08
C SER A 22 22.38 14.33 -20.00
N THR A 23 23.13 13.59 -19.17
CA THR A 23 24.53 13.29 -19.46
C THR A 23 24.72 11.78 -19.27
N GLU A 24 25.05 11.15 -20.39
CA GLU A 24 25.49 9.77 -20.49
C GLU A 24 26.72 9.53 -19.60
N ASN A 25 26.58 8.55 -18.70
CA ASN A 25 27.69 7.66 -18.34
C ASN A 25 27.03 6.34 -17.89
N GLU A 26 27.11 5.36 -18.80
CA GLU A 26 26.76 3.97 -18.50
C GLU A 26 27.81 3.40 -17.53
N GLU A 27 27.58 3.52 -16.25
CA GLU A 27 28.09 2.57 -15.27
C GLU A 27 26.92 1.72 -14.81
N HIS A 28 26.90 0.48 -15.28
CA HIS A 28 26.05 -0.57 -14.75
C HIS A 28 26.38 -0.79 -13.27
N HIS A 29 25.88 0.05 -12.40
CA HIS A 29 25.75 -0.30 -11.01
C HIS A 29 24.57 -1.27 -10.91
N HIS A 30 24.88 -2.57 -10.95
CA HIS A 30 24.04 -3.59 -10.36
C HIS A 30 23.90 -3.21 -8.87
N TRP A 31 22.91 -2.39 -8.57
CA TRP A 31 22.40 -2.31 -7.21
C TRP A 31 21.87 -3.71 -6.89
N GLN A 32 22.62 -4.45 -6.09
CA GLN A 32 22.06 -5.60 -5.38
C GLN A 32 20.99 -5.02 -4.47
N GLN A 33 19.78 -4.91 -4.99
CA GLN A 33 18.62 -4.57 -4.17
C GLN A 33 18.53 -5.67 -3.12
N SER A 34 18.61 -5.26 -1.87
CA SER A 34 18.39 -6.18 -0.76
C SER A 34 17.01 -6.80 -0.95
N PRO A 35 16.89 -8.14 -0.83
CA PRO A 35 15.62 -8.80 -1.14
C PRO A 35 14.51 -8.53 -0.12
N HIS A 36 14.84 -7.91 0.98
CA HIS A 36 13.90 -7.62 2.07
C HIS A 36 13.52 -6.14 2.05
N HIS A 37 12.24 -5.87 2.12
CA HIS A 37 11.70 -4.52 2.27
C HIS A 37 10.72 -4.51 3.45
N LEU A 38 10.86 -3.53 4.33
CA LEU A 38 9.96 -3.32 5.47
C LEU A 38 9.46 -1.88 5.45
N SER A 39 8.15 -1.70 5.52
CA SER A 39 7.55 -0.38 5.55
C SER A 39 6.52 -0.20 6.67
N LEU A 40 6.35 1.05 7.07
CA LEU A 40 5.32 1.51 8.00
C LEU A 40 4.31 2.35 7.22
N LEU A 41 3.05 1.95 7.29
CA LEU A 41 1.92 2.61 6.64
C LEU A 41 1.19 3.52 7.63
N VAL A 42 0.89 4.73 7.19
CA VAL A 42 -0.07 5.65 7.80
C VAL A 42 -1.17 5.91 6.79
N ALA A 43 -2.40 5.55 7.11
CA ALA A 43 -3.51 5.54 6.17
C ALA A 43 -4.83 5.97 6.81
N THR A 44 -5.83 6.11 5.97
CA THR A 44 -7.24 6.16 6.33
C THR A 44 -7.95 4.99 5.69
N THR A 45 -8.69 4.23 6.49
CA THR A 45 -9.61 3.19 6.02
C THR A 45 -11.02 3.80 5.99
N ASN A 46 -11.69 3.66 4.87
CA ASN A 46 -13.07 4.13 4.67
C ASN A 46 -13.97 2.93 4.37
N THR A 47 -15.07 2.81 5.11
CA THR A 47 -16.15 1.85 4.90
C THR A 47 -17.49 2.58 4.78
N ASP A 48 -18.46 1.97 4.12
CA ASP A 48 -19.79 2.58 3.92
C ASP A 48 -20.57 2.70 5.23
N GLU A 49 -20.46 1.72 6.15
CA GLU A 49 -21.22 1.70 7.40
C GLU A 49 -20.54 2.46 8.55
N HIS A 50 -19.22 2.36 8.67
CA HIS A 50 -18.48 2.91 9.83
C HIS A 50 -17.74 4.22 9.52
N GLY A 51 -17.71 4.64 8.23
CA GLY A 51 -17.05 5.87 7.79
C GLY A 51 -15.52 5.77 7.76
N ASP A 52 -14.84 6.85 8.17
CA ASP A 52 -13.38 6.96 8.08
C ASP A 52 -12.71 6.61 9.41
N ALA A 53 -11.68 5.77 9.34
CA ALA A 53 -10.81 5.45 10.48
C ALA A 53 -9.35 5.72 10.15
N PHE A 54 -8.60 6.19 11.14
CA PHE A 54 -7.14 6.27 11.05
C PHE A 54 -6.55 4.84 11.11
N THR A 55 -5.59 4.53 10.24
CA THR A 55 -5.00 3.20 10.14
C THR A 55 -3.47 3.28 10.21
N LEU A 56 -2.89 2.39 11.00
CA LEU A 56 -1.46 2.13 11.03
C LEU A 56 -1.19 0.70 10.56
N GLY A 57 -0.15 0.53 9.75
CA GLY A 57 0.22 -0.77 9.22
C GLY A 57 1.72 -1.00 9.17
N VAL A 58 2.07 -2.27 9.07
CA VAL A 58 3.42 -2.75 8.76
C VAL A 58 3.30 -3.67 7.57
N ASP A 59 4.12 -3.46 6.57
CA ASP A 59 4.22 -4.30 5.38
C ASP A 59 5.66 -4.80 5.26
N TYR A 60 5.80 -6.11 5.09
CA TYR A 60 7.07 -6.78 4.83
C TYR A 60 7.00 -7.51 3.52
N GLU A 61 7.92 -7.22 2.60
CA GLU A 61 8.09 -7.88 1.31
C GLU A 61 9.42 -8.64 1.27
N TYR A 62 9.39 -9.85 0.72
CA TYR A 62 10.55 -10.56 0.20
C TYR A 62 10.50 -10.58 -1.31
N ARG A 63 11.43 -9.89 -1.97
CA ARG A 63 11.53 -9.83 -3.43
C ARG A 63 12.11 -11.13 -3.98
N VAL A 64 11.26 -11.91 -4.63
CA VAL A 64 11.62 -13.21 -5.24
C VAL A 64 12.40 -13.00 -6.54
N ASN A 65 12.02 -11.99 -7.33
CA ASN A 65 12.68 -11.56 -8.57
C ASN A 65 12.26 -10.12 -8.91
N ASP A 66 12.72 -9.60 -10.04
CA ASP A 66 12.46 -8.20 -10.46
C ASP A 66 10.98 -7.87 -10.64
N PHE A 67 10.14 -8.88 -10.89
CA PHE A 67 8.70 -8.72 -11.12
C PHE A 67 7.84 -9.08 -9.91
N LEU A 68 8.28 -10.02 -9.07
CA LEU A 68 7.45 -10.60 -8.00
C LEU A 68 8.09 -10.47 -6.64
N GLY A 69 7.38 -9.84 -5.72
CA GLY A 69 7.54 -9.92 -4.28
C GLY A 69 6.44 -10.77 -3.63
N ILE A 70 6.72 -11.35 -2.48
CA ILE A 70 5.74 -11.97 -1.60
C ILE A 70 5.86 -11.34 -0.23
N GLY A 71 4.73 -11.01 0.39
CA GLY A 71 4.74 -10.22 1.61
C GLY A 71 3.68 -10.60 2.62
N LEU A 72 3.80 -9.97 3.77
CA LEU A 72 2.84 -10.01 4.86
C LEU A 72 2.52 -8.58 5.28
N VAL A 73 1.23 -8.29 5.39
CA VAL A 73 0.71 -7.00 5.85
C VAL A 73 -0.04 -7.20 7.15
N ALA A 74 0.19 -6.30 8.10
CA ALA A 74 -0.58 -6.22 9.34
C ALA A 74 -1.02 -4.77 9.55
N GLU A 75 -2.31 -4.53 9.66
CA GLU A 75 -2.89 -3.20 9.81
C GLU A 75 -3.85 -3.16 11.00
N TYR A 76 -3.96 -1.99 11.61
CA TYR A 76 -4.96 -1.71 12.63
C TYR A 76 -5.69 -0.40 12.30
N ALA A 77 -7.00 -0.49 12.13
CA ALA A 77 -7.91 0.64 11.97
C ALA A 77 -8.44 1.05 13.34
N PHE A 78 -8.25 2.33 13.69
CA PHE A 78 -8.65 2.90 14.98
C PHE A 78 -10.07 3.48 14.93
N GLY A 79 -10.60 3.84 16.09
CA GLY A 79 -11.89 4.54 16.21
C GLY A 79 -13.07 3.59 16.15
N ASP A 80 -14.08 3.91 15.36
CA ASP A 80 -15.34 3.14 15.32
C ASP A 80 -15.21 1.81 14.59
N ILE A 81 -14.11 1.61 13.81
CA ILE A 81 -13.84 0.34 13.11
C ILE A 81 -13.17 -0.65 14.06
N GLU A 82 -12.13 -0.26 14.82
CA GLU A 82 -11.38 -1.12 15.75
C GLU A 82 -11.05 -2.53 15.21
N ALA A 83 -10.52 -2.59 13.99
CA ALA A 83 -10.25 -3.83 13.28
C ALA A 83 -8.75 -4.10 13.10
N PHE A 84 -8.36 -5.37 13.23
CA PHE A 84 -7.05 -5.88 12.83
C PHE A 84 -7.14 -6.64 11.53
N THR A 85 -6.35 -6.26 10.52
CA THR A 85 -6.29 -6.93 9.23
C THR A 85 -4.91 -7.55 9.02
N TYR A 86 -4.87 -8.83 8.66
CA TYR A 86 -3.65 -9.57 8.27
C TYR A 86 -3.79 -10.11 6.87
N LEU A 87 -2.81 -9.85 6.01
CA LEU A 87 -2.81 -10.27 4.62
C LEU A 87 -1.51 -10.99 4.26
N ALA A 88 -1.64 -12.01 3.43
CA ALA A 88 -0.52 -12.56 2.66
C ALA A 88 -0.64 -12.01 1.24
N VAL A 89 0.37 -11.27 0.77
CA VAL A 89 0.29 -10.52 -0.47
C VAL A 89 1.35 -10.95 -1.48
N ALA A 90 1.02 -10.73 -2.75
CA ALA A 90 1.95 -10.75 -3.86
C ALA A 90 2.06 -9.33 -4.42
N ASP A 91 3.28 -8.82 -4.48
CA ASP A 91 3.64 -7.51 -5.00
C ASP A 91 4.18 -7.69 -6.42
N LEU A 92 3.41 -7.21 -7.39
CA LEU A 92 3.73 -7.28 -8.80
C LEU A 92 4.38 -5.97 -9.23
N HIS A 93 5.69 -5.96 -9.40
CA HIS A 93 6.47 -4.81 -9.84
C HIS A 93 6.30 -4.60 -11.34
N ILE A 94 5.28 -3.81 -11.72
CA ILE A 94 4.94 -3.52 -13.13
C ILE A 94 6.03 -2.65 -13.78
N THR A 95 6.56 -1.72 -13.00
CA THR A 95 7.76 -0.94 -13.34
C THR A 95 8.63 -0.82 -12.10
N ASN A 96 9.79 -0.18 -12.19
CA ASN A 96 10.67 0.04 -11.03
C ASN A 96 9.98 0.79 -9.87
N ASN A 97 8.93 1.55 -10.16
CA ASN A 97 8.26 2.40 -9.17
C ASN A 97 6.79 2.02 -8.96
N PHE A 98 6.15 1.34 -9.92
CA PHE A 98 4.73 1.05 -9.87
C PHE A 98 4.49 -0.42 -9.55
N ILE A 99 3.78 -0.66 -8.45
CA ILE A 99 3.52 -1.98 -7.90
C ILE A 99 2.02 -2.20 -7.82
N ALA A 100 1.56 -3.37 -8.26
CA ALA A 100 0.22 -3.85 -7.97
C ALA A 100 0.30 -4.91 -6.88
N GLN A 101 -0.44 -4.72 -5.79
CA GLN A 101 -0.50 -5.65 -4.67
C GLN A 101 -1.82 -6.43 -4.71
N VAL A 102 -1.75 -7.75 -4.52
CA VAL A 102 -2.94 -8.60 -4.41
C VAL A 102 -2.71 -9.66 -3.34
N GLY A 103 -3.77 -10.02 -2.61
CA GLY A 103 -3.63 -11.11 -1.64
C GLY A 103 -4.88 -11.39 -0.82
N PRO A 104 -4.99 -12.61 -0.28
CA PRO A 104 -5.98 -12.98 0.71
C PRO A 104 -5.53 -12.59 2.12
N GLY A 105 -6.51 -12.42 3.00
CA GLY A 105 -6.28 -12.14 4.40
C GLY A 105 -7.47 -12.45 5.28
N VAL A 106 -7.35 -12.01 6.51
CA VAL A 106 -8.40 -12.07 7.52
C VAL A 106 -8.42 -10.76 8.31
N GLU A 107 -9.61 -10.26 8.54
CA GLU A 107 -9.87 -9.14 9.42
C GLU A 107 -10.55 -9.64 10.70
N PHE A 108 -10.11 -9.12 11.83
CA PHE A 108 -10.70 -9.35 13.14
C PHE A 108 -11.45 -8.10 13.56
N PHE A 109 -12.76 -8.16 13.51
CA PHE A 109 -13.67 -7.06 13.82
C PHE A 109 -14.79 -7.54 14.75
N ASP A 110 -15.03 -6.83 15.85
CA ASP A 110 -16.06 -7.14 16.87
C ASP A 110 -16.09 -8.62 17.35
N GLY A 111 -14.91 -9.27 17.35
CA GLY A 111 -14.75 -10.67 17.76
C GLY A 111 -15.08 -11.69 16.66
N GLU A 112 -15.36 -11.25 15.46
CA GLU A 112 -15.54 -12.07 14.27
C GLU A 112 -14.26 -12.14 13.42
N GLU A 113 -14.10 -13.23 12.67
CA GLU A 113 -13.03 -13.42 11.70
C GLU A 113 -13.62 -13.31 10.29
N ILE A 114 -13.29 -12.24 9.58
CA ILE A 114 -13.85 -11.92 8.27
C ILE A 114 -12.80 -12.19 7.20
N PRO A 115 -13.05 -13.10 6.23
CA PRO A 115 -12.15 -13.28 5.10
C PRO A 115 -12.09 -12.02 4.25
N VAL A 116 -10.85 -11.59 3.90
CA VAL A 116 -10.56 -10.40 3.11
C VAL A 116 -9.78 -10.77 1.86
N ALA A 117 -10.05 -10.09 0.75
CA ALA A 117 -9.23 -10.12 -0.45
C ALA A 117 -8.86 -8.71 -0.85
N ARG A 118 -7.55 -8.41 -0.86
CA ARG A 118 -7.01 -7.09 -1.22
C ARG A 118 -6.60 -7.03 -2.68
N VAL A 119 -6.88 -5.90 -3.33
CA VAL A 119 -6.21 -5.42 -4.53
C VAL A 119 -5.77 -3.98 -4.30
N GLY A 120 -4.51 -3.66 -4.63
CA GLY A 120 -3.95 -2.34 -4.37
C GLY A 120 -2.96 -1.89 -5.42
N LEU A 121 -2.66 -0.60 -5.37
CA LEU A 121 -1.67 0.07 -6.20
C LEU A 121 -0.76 0.91 -5.30
N LEU A 122 0.54 0.78 -5.51
CA LEU A 122 1.58 1.48 -4.79
C LEU A 122 2.50 2.16 -5.80
N TYR A 123 2.99 3.34 -5.45
CA TYR A 123 4.03 4.00 -6.23
C TYR A 123 5.20 4.35 -5.33
N GLU A 124 6.37 3.77 -5.58
CA GLU A 124 7.57 3.96 -4.76
C GLU A 124 8.45 5.10 -5.26
N PHE A 125 8.82 5.99 -4.35
CA PHE A 125 9.86 6.99 -4.52
C PHE A 125 11.08 6.59 -3.68
N GLU A 126 12.24 6.44 -4.31
CA GLU A 126 13.49 6.20 -3.60
C GLU A 126 14.11 7.52 -3.10
N LEU A 127 14.38 7.60 -1.80
CA LEU A 127 14.93 8.78 -1.12
C LEU A 127 16.12 8.39 -0.25
N SER A 128 17.33 8.36 -0.83
CA SER A 128 18.58 8.18 -0.06
C SER A 128 18.57 6.97 0.91
N GLY A 129 18.08 5.81 0.43
CA GLY A 129 18.01 4.57 1.22
C GLY A 129 16.70 4.36 1.98
N LEU A 130 15.74 5.26 1.82
CA LEU A 130 14.36 5.10 2.24
C LEU A 130 13.47 5.02 1.01
N THR A 131 12.33 4.35 1.14
CA THR A 131 11.25 4.43 0.17
C THR A 131 10.09 5.23 0.76
N LEU A 132 9.40 5.99 -0.08
CA LEU A 132 8.16 6.67 0.24
C LEU A 132 7.10 6.21 -0.76
N SER A 133 6.02 5.59 -0.27
CA SER A 133 5.03 4.95 -1.15
C SER A 133 3.61 5.43 -0.84
N PRO A 134 3.03 6.35 -1.63
CA PRO A 134 1.58 6.50 -1.65
C PRO A 134 0.93 5.20 -2.11
N GLN A 135 -0.13 4.80 -1.40
CA GLN A 135 -0.83 3.53 -1.58
C GLN A 135 -2.33 3.72 -1.59
N LEU A 136 -2.99 2.93 -2.43
CA LEU A 136 -4.44 2.85 -2.50
C LEU A 136 -4.85 1.38 -2.63
N HIS A 137 -5.62 0.88 -1.67
CA HIS A 137 -6.09 -0.49 -1.63
C HIS A 137 -7.62 -0.54 -1.57
N TYR A 138 -8.16 -1.58 -2.16
CA TYR A 138 -9.54 -1.99 -2.04
C TYR A 138 -9.57 -3.38 -1.40
N ASP A 139 -10.23 -3.48 -0.25
CA ASP A 139 -10.40 -4.70 0.52
C ASP A 139 -11.84 -5.18 0.36
N TYR A 140 -11.99 -6.30 -0.32
CA TYR A 140 -13.25 -7.00 -0.43
C TYR A 140 -13.46 -7.89 0.79
N HIS A 141 -14.56 -7.69 1.50
CA HIS A 141 -14.95 -8.49 2.66
C HIS A 141 -16.13 -9.40 2.31
N HIS A 142 -16.04 -10.68 2.71
CA HIS A 142 -17.12 -11.62 2.46
C HIS A 142 -18.26 -11.38 3.46
N ASP A 143 -19.45 -11.06 2.93
CA ASP A 143 -20.69 -10.77 3.69
C ASP A 143 -20.61 -9.52 4.62
N HIS A 144 -19.61 -8.66 4.41
CA HIS A 144 -19.45 -7.39 5.14
C HIS A 144 -19.16 -6.25 4.16
N ASP A 145 -19.12 -5.03 4.68
CA ASP A 145 -18.81 -3.85 3.90
C ASP A 145 -17.34 -3.85 3.43
N ASP A 146 -17.17 -3.54 2.15
CA ASP A 146 -15.84 -3.36 1.57
C ASP A 146 -15.15 -2.11 2.13
N ALA A 147 -13.83 -2.12 2.13
CA ALA A 147 -13.03 -1.00 2.60
C ALA A 147 -12.11 -0.44 1.51
N ILE A 148 -11.92 0.88 1.55
CA ILE A 148 -10.88 1.57 0.80
C ILE A 148 -9.83 2.06 1.79
N VAL A 149 -8.58 1.63 1.61
CA VAL A 149 -7.43 2.07 2.41
C VAL A 149 -6.55 2.95 1.55
N ALA A 150 -6.39 4.22 1.95
CA ALA A 150 -5.55 5.19 1.25
C ALA A 150 -4.52 5.77 2.20
N GLY A 151 -3.24 5.71 1.84
CA GLY A 151 -2.18 6.12 2.76
C GLY A 151 -0.83 6.36 2.14
N LEU A 152 0.14 6.54 3.03
CA LEU A 152 1.54 6.76 2.71
C LEU A 152 2.39 5.83 3.57
N ALA A 153 3.25 5.04 2.93
CA ALA A 153 4.21 4.20 3.62
C ALA A 153 5.63 4.76 3.51
N ILE A 154 6.42 4.52 4.56
CA ILE A 154 7.86 4.78 4.58
C ILE A 154 8.55 3.45 4.84
N GLY A 155 9.48 3.07 3.96
CA GLY A 155 10.15 1.79 4.00
C GLY A 155 11.65 1.86 3.89
N ILE A 156 12.27 0.73 4.19
CA ILE A 156 13.71 0.47 4.02
C ILE A 156 13.91 -0.90 3.38
N ALA A 157 14.88 -0.99 2.46
CA ALA A 157 15.38 -2.26 1.93
C ALA A 157 16.64 -2.69 2.69
N PHE A 158 16.82 -4.01 3.01
CA PHE A 158 17.95 -4.56 3.79
C PHE A 158 18.25 -6.02 3.45
#